data_8285838eb85822bd3c26f82055ab0a9c
#
_entry.id   8285838eb85822bd3c26f82055ab0a9c
#
_cell.length_a   1.000
_cell.length_b   1.000
_cell.length_c   1.000
_cell.angle_alpha   90.00
_cell.angle_beta   90.00
_cell.angle_gamma   90.00
#
_symmetry.space_group_name_H-M   'P 1'
#
loop_
_entity.id
_entity.type
_entity.pdbx_description
1 polymer ?
#
loop_
_entity_poly.entity_id
_entity_poly.type
_entity_poly.pdbx_seq_one_letter_code
_entity_poly.pdbx_strand_id
1 'polypeptide(L)' 'MSEKKRKISFTISCVSDFAKKNRISEKESFCYLFQYKGIEFLKEHYDVEHTLSHDTVLEDLEILCRRNGGNI' A
#
# COMPACT_ATOMS: atom_id res chain seq x y z
N MET A 1 5.56 17.83 11.33
CA MET A 1 5.33 17.40 9.94
C MET A 1 3.85 17.57 9.58
N SER A 2 3.54 17.98 8.36
CA SER A 2 2.15 18.08 7.94
C SER A 2 1.56 16.68 7.75
N GLU A 3 0.26 16.57 7.90
CA GLU A 3 -0.45 15.31 7.68
C GLU A 3 -0.22 14.76 6.27
N LYS A 4 -0.17 15.66 5.28
CA LYS A 4 0.09 15.29 3.89
C LYS A 4 1.44 14.58 3.74
N LYS A 5 2.48 15.09 4.38
CA LYS A 5 3.81 14.48 4.34
C LYS A 5 3.81 13.11 5.02
N ARG A 6 3.08 12.97 6.13
CA ARG A 6 2.95 11.68 6.83
C ARG A 6 2.27 10.64 5.95
N LYS A 7 1.21 11.02 5.24
CA LYS A 7 0.51 10.13 4.31
C LYS A 7 1.41 9.69 3.17
N ILE A 8 2.19 10.60 2.61
CA ILE A 8 3.13 10.29 1.54
C ILE A 8 4.20 9.33 2.04
N SER A 9 4.81 9.62 3.19
CA SER A 9 5.84 8.75 3.78
C SER A 9 5.30 7.36 4.07
N PHE A 10 4.11 7.27 4.62
CA PHE A 10 3.46 6.00 4.91
C PHE A 10 3.20 5.20 3.62
N THR A 11 2.70 5.86 2.60
CA THR A 11 2.43 5.22 1.30
C THR A 11 3.70 4.67 0.67
N ILE A 12 4.78 5.46 0.69
CA ILE A 12 6.09 5.03 0.16
C ILE A 12 6.60 3.81 0.92
N SER A 13 6.48 3.84 2.24
CA SER A 13 6.89 2.71 3.08
C SER A 13 6.11 1.45 2.75
N CYS A 14 4.80 1.56 2.55
CA CYS A 14 3.96 0.42 2.17
C CYS A 14 4.30 -0.12 0.79
N VAL A 15 4.56 0.75 -0.17
CA VAL A 15 4.99 0.36 -1.52
C VAL A 15 6.28 -0.46 -1.45
N SER A 16 7.24 0.03 -0.67
CA SER A 16 8.53 -0.63 -0.50
C SER A 16 8.38 -2.00 0.18
N ASP A 17 7.60 -2.07 1.24
CA ASP A 17 7.37 -3.33 1.97
C ASP A 17 6.62 -4.35 1.13
N PHE A 18 5.62 -3.89 0.37
CA PHE A 18 4.87 -4.75 -0.54
C PHE A 18 5.78 -5.33 -1.63
N ALA A 19 6.70 -4.50 -2.15
CA ALA A 19 7.68 -4.94 -3.14
C ALA A 19 8.56 -6.06 -2.57
N LYS A 20 9.07 -5.87 -1.36
CA LYS A 20 9.94 -6.87 -0.71
C LYS A 20 9.19 -8.17 -0.46
N LYS A 21 7.97 -8.09 0.05
CA LYS A 21 7.16 -9.28 0.34
C LYS A 21 6.89 -10.10 -0.91
N ASN A 22 6.64 -9.45 -2.02
CA ASN A 22 6.26 -10.11 -3.27
C ASN A 22 7.43 -10.29 -4.24
N ARG A 23 8.63 -9.89 -3.85
CA ARG A 23 9.86 -10.03 -4.63
C ARG A 23 9.76 -9.35 -6.00
N ILE A 24 9.22 -8.15 -6.02
CA ILE A 24 9.11 -7.30 -7.20
C ILE A 24 9.84 -5.99 -6.94
N SER A 25 10.08 -5.21 -7.99
CA SER A 25 10.71 -3.90 -7.83
C SER A 25 9.73 -2.92 -7.17
N GLU A 26 10.27 -1.82 -6.63
CA GLU A 26 9.43 -0.77 -6.06
C GLU A 26 8.55 -0.14 -7.14
N LYS A 27 9.06 -0.01 -8.36
CA LYS A 27 8.29 0.50 -9.49
C LYS A 27 7.11 -0.41 -9.81
N GLU A 28 7.35 -1.70 -9.89
CA GLU A 28 6.30 -2.68 -10.15
C GLU A 28 5.25 -2.67 -9.03
N SER A 29 5.71 -2.59 -7.79
CA SER A 29 4.85 -2.51 -6.62
C SER A 29 3.94 -1.29 -6.68
N PHE A 30 4.51 -0.11 -6.95
CA PHE A 30 3.75 1.12 -7.07
C PHE A 30 2.70 1.02 -8.19
N CYS A 31 3.13 0.56 -9.36
CA CYS A 31 2.22 0.43 -10.50
C CYS A 31 1.07 -0.53 -10.21
N TYR A 32 1.37 -1.66 -9.58
CA TYR A 32 0.36 -2.63 -9.20
C TYR A 32 -0.64 -2.04 -8.20
N LEU A 33 -0.14 -1.45 -7.12
CA LEU A 33 -0.99 -0.86 -6.10
C LEU A 33 -1.82 0.30 -6.66
N PHE A 34 -1.23 1.11 -7.54
CA PHE A 34 -1.94 2.19 -8.19
C PHE A 34 -3.08 1.66 -9.07
N GLN A 35 -2.79 0.68 -9.90
CA GLN A 35 -3.75 0.10 -10.83
C GLN A 35 -4.96 -0.53 -10.14
N TYR A 36 -4.72 -1.21 -9.02
CA TYR A 36 -5.76 -1.93 -8.30
C TYR A 36 -6.25 -1.21 -7.05
N LYS A 37 -6.08 0.11 -7.03
CA LYS A 37 -6.61 1.03 -6.02
C LYS A 37 -5.99 0.92 -4.62
N GLY A 38 -4.84 0.26 -4.51
CA GLY A 38 -4.11 0.17 -3.25
C GLY A 38 -3.59 1.51 -2.77
N ILE A 39 -3.05 2.34 -3.68
CA ILE A 39 -2.55 3.66 -3.34
C ILE A 39 -3.68 4.55 -2.82
N GLU A 40 -4.82 4.53 -3.51
CA GLU A 40 -6.00 5.29 -3.12
C GLU A 40 -6.52 4.85 -1.74
N PHE A 41 -6.55 3.55 -1.50
CA PHE A 41 -6.93 2.97 -0.22
C PHE A 41 -6.06 3.48 0.92
N LEU A 42 -4.74 3.50 0.73
CA LEU A 42 -3.82 3.96 1.75
C LEU A 42 -4.02 5.44 2.09
N LYS A 43 -4.36 6.26 1.09
CA LYS A 43 -4.64 7.67 1.31
C LYS A 43 -5.94 7.88 2.07
N GLU A 44 -6.99 7.17 1.67
CA GLU A 44 -8.33 7.32 2.27
C GLU A 44 -8.39 6.77 3.68
N HIS A 45 -7.69 5.68 3.95
CA HIS A 45 -7.75 4.99 5.23
C HIS A 45 -6.48 5.16 6.07
N TYR A 46 -5.71 6.19 5.80
CA TYR A 46 -4.47 6.46 6.52
C TYR A 46 -4.70 6.49 8.03
N ASP A 47 -5.76 7.13 8.50
CA ASP A 47 -6.04 7.30 9.94
C ASP A 47 -6.13 5.97 10.68
N VAL A 48 -6.62 4.95 10.01
CA VAL A 48 -6.74 3.59 10.57
C VAL A 48 -5.48 2.78 10.25
N GLU A 49 -5.10 2.73 8.98
CA GLU A 49 -4.04 1.84 8.52
C GLU A 49 -2.67 2.16 9.12
N HIS A 50 -2.36 3.43 9.36
CA HIS A 50 -1.06 3.79 9.93
C HIS A 50 -0.89 3.35 11.40
N THR A 51 -1.97 2.96 12.07
CA THR A 51 -1.92 2.44 13.44
C THR A 51 -1.75 0.92 13.48
N LEU A 52 -1.89 0.25 12.36
CA LEU A 52 -1.77 -1.20 12.26
C LEU A 52 -0.32 -1.63 12.02
N SER A 53 -0.03 -2.90 12.27
CA SER A 53 1.28 -3.42 11.91
C SER A 53 1.43 -3.43 10.39
N HIS A 54 2.69 -3.35 9.91
CA HIS A 54 2.94 -3.39 8.47
C HIS A 54 2.41 -4.69 7.83
N ASP A 55 2.53 -5.81 8.53
CA ASP A 55 2.01 -7.08 8.02
C ASP A 55 0.50 -7.03 7.79
N THR A 56 -0.24 -6.43 8.72
CA THR A 56 -1.69 -6.28 8.59
C THR A 56 -2.03 -5.36 7.41
N VAL A 57 -1.32 -4.25 7.26
CA VAL A 57 -1.53 -3.32 6.15
C VAL A 57 -1.29 -4.03 4.81
N LEU A 58 -0.21 -4.82 4.72
CA LEU A 58 0.10 -5.54 3.49
C LEU A 58 -0.97 -6.59 3.16
N GLU A 59 -1.50 -7.27 4.17
CA GLU A 59 -2.62 -8.21 3.97
C GLU A 59 -3.86 -7.49 3.44
N ASP A 60 -4.18 -6.34 4.02
CA ASP A 60 -5.32 -5.52 3.57
C ASP A 60 -5.15 -5.11 2.11
N LEU A 61 -3.94 -4.69 1.74
CA LEU A 61 -3.62 -4.32 0.36
C LEU A 61 -3.75 -5.50 -0.59
N GLU A 62 -3.28 -6.68 -0.20
CA GLU A 62 -3.39 -7.88 -1.01
C GLU A 62 -4.85 -8.23 -1.29
N ILE A 63 -5.68 -8.21 -0.25
CA ILE A 63 -7.11 -8.51 -0.38
C ILE A 63 -7.80 -7.49 -1.29
N LEU A 64 -7.54 -6.22 -1.05
CA LEU A 64 -8.13 -5.14 -1.83
C LEU A 64 -7.76 -5.24 -3.31
N CYS A 65 -6.48 -5.42 -3.60
CA CYS A 65 -6.01 -5.48 -4.98
C CYS A 65 -6.59 -6.69 -5.71
N ARG A 66 -6.68 -7.84 -5.05
CA ARG A 66 -7.28 -9.04 -5.65
C ARG A 66 -8.76 -8.82 -5.97
N ARG A 67 -9.48 -8.14 -5.10
CA ARG A 67 -10.90 -7.79 -5.35
C ARG A 67 -11.06 -6.91 -6.57
N ASN A 68 -10.06 -6.10 -6.86
CA ASN A 68 -10.09 -5.20 -8.01
C ASN A 68 -9.47 -5.80 -9.27
N GLY A 69 -9.19 -7.10 -9.27
CA GLY A 69 -8.69 -7.81 -10.44
C GLY A 69 -7.19 -8.11 -10.42
N GLY A 70 -6.49 -7.78 -9.35
CA GLY A 70 -5.08 -8.08 -9.21
C GLY A 70 -4.83 -9.56 -8.97
N ASN A 71 -3.58 -9.99 -9.19
CA ASN A 71 -3.20 -11.40 -9.13
C ASN A 71 -1.95 -11.67 -8.28
N ILE A 72 -1.46 -10.66 -7.58
CA ILE A 72 -0.31 -10.84 -6.67
C ILE A 72 -0.77 -11.21 -5.28
#